data_4c0fad0c21bd5f10b022e96286cc725a
#
_entry.id   4c0fad0c21bd5f10b022e96286cc725a
#
_cell.length_a   1.000
_cell.length_b   1.000
_cell.length_c   1.000
_cell.angle_alpha   90.00
_cell.angle_beta   90.00
_cell.angle_gamma   90.00
#
_symmetry.space_group_name_H-M   'P 1'
#
loop_
_entity.id
_entity.type
_entity.pdbx_description
1 polymer ?
#
loop_
_entity_poly.entity_id
_entity_poly.type
_entity_poly.pdbx_seq_one_letter_code
_entity_poly.pdbx_strand_id
1 'polypeptide(L)'
;ATFRWHHGLFSAFDFDQIRALAPDLFICLVDNVEVVHQRLHRDHIVDATLKDCMVWREEEILATELMAEAMGCRNNFYILSRGRHQPTLETCVRLVTRPDMRRVYPSFPMSHVVDMPDILAEIDDFRAQIAEHFIAFDPGDVDEKILLETAIAAARDGRDFVEIPQHMFDSTQKGDEPVRIPTREVLDIAGDIDGQ
;
A
#
# COMPACT_ATOMS: atom_id res chain seq x y z
N ALA A 1 -13.31 0.88 6.18
CA ALA A 1 -14.28 1.79 6.79
C ALA A 1 -15.30 2.33 5.78
N THR A 2 -14.94 2.30 4.51
CA THR A 2 -15.81 2.76 3.42
C THR A 2 -16.12 1.65 2.43
N PHE A 3 -17.15 1.82 1.62
CA PHE A 3 -17.34 1.03 0.41
C PHE A 3 -17.92 1.89 -0.71
N ARG A 4 -17.65 1.45 -1.95
CA ARG A 4 -18.19 2.11 -3.14
C ARG A 4 -19.22 1.24 -3.82
N TRP A 5 -20.30 1.91 -4.24
CA TRP A 5 -21.34 1.30 -5.06
C TRP A 5 -21.66 2.23 -6.23
N HIS A 6 -21.35 1.81 -7.44
CA HIS A 6 -21.31 2.69 -8.62
C HIS A 6 -20.38 3.89 -8.38
N HIS A 7 -20.92 5.11 -8.43
CA HIS A 7 -20.18 6.36 -8.18
C HIS A 7 -20.34 6.89 -6.75
N GLY A 8 -21.08 6.19 -5.89
CA GLY A 8 -21.31 6.61 -4.50
C GLY A 8 -20.27 6.06 -3.55
N LEU A 9 -19.81 6.89 -2.62
CA LEU A 9 -19.02 6.51 -1.45
C LEU A 9 -19.94 6.42 -0.24
N PHE A 10 -19.88 5.32 0.48
CA PHE A 10 -20.73 5.06 1.64
C PHE A 10 -19.87 4.63 2.83
N SER A 11 -20.28 5.02 4.04
CA SER A 11 -19.72 4.44 5.25
C SER A 11 -20.18 2.99 5.42
N ALA A 12 -19.24 2.11 5.75
CA ALA A 12 -19.50 0.70 6.02
C ALA A 12 -19.57 0.41 7.53
N PHE A 13 -19.76 1.41 8.35
CA PHE A 13 -19.73 1.28 9.81
C PHE A 13 -20.83 2.12 10.48
N ASP A 14 -21.15 1.71 11.71
CA ASP A 14 -22.06 2.41 12.64
C ASP A 14 -21.25 2.82 13.87
N PHE A 15 -21.22 4.12 14.16
CA PHE A 15 -20.47 4.68 15.30
C PHE A 15 -20.91 4.16 16.66
N ASP A 16 -22.20 3.88 16.83
CA ASP A 16 -22.71 3.37 18.11
C ASP A 16 -22.25 1.93 18.34
N GLN A 17 -22.21 1.11 17.28
CA GLN A 17 -21.67 -0.23 17.34
C GLN A 17 -20.17 -0.23 17.61
N ILE A 18 -19.39 0.63 16.93
CA ILE A 18 -17.95 0.74 17.16
C ILE A 18 -17.67 1.21 18.59
N ARG A 19 -18.42 2.21 19.08
CA ARG A 19 -18.29 2.68 20.46
C ARG A 19 -18.60 1.58 21.47
N ALA A 20 -19.58 0.74 21.20
CA ALA A 20 -19.93 -0.38 22.06
C ALA A 20 -18.82 -1.47 22.09
N LEU A 21 -18.07 -1.63 21.00
CA LEU A 21 -16.90 -2.53 20.95
C LEU A 21 -15.71 -1.98 21.74
N ALA A 22 -15.66 -0.65 22.00
CA ALA A 22 -14.57 0.04 22.70
C ALA A 22 -13.18 -0.36 22.18
N PRO A 23 -12.89 -0.22 20.87
CA PRO A 23 -11.61 -0.59 20.31
C PRO A 23 -10.48 0.28 20.89
N ASP A 24 -9.32 -0.31 21.09
CA ASP A 24 -8.10 0.36 21.55
C ASP A 24 -7.03 0.46 20.45
N LEU A 25 -7.27 -0.18 19.30
CA LEU A 25 -6.36 -0.21 18.15
C LEU A 25 -7.17 -0.14 16.85
N PHE A 26 -6.72 0.70 15.93
CA PHE A 26 -7.23 0.78 14.57
C PHE A 26 -6.11 0.47 13.57
N ILE A 27 -6.41 -0.40 12.63
CA ILE A 27 -5.49 -0.75 11.55
C ILE A 27 -6.21 -0.54 10.22
N CYS A 28 -5.64 0.31 9.36
CA CYS A 28 -6.03 0.42 7.96
C CYS A 28 -5.07 -0.45 7.13
N LEU A 29 -5.61 -1.50 6.52
CA LEU A 29 -4.81 -2.35 5.63
C LEU A 29 -4.88 -1.80 4.20
N VAL A 30 -3.74 -1.48 3.63
CA VAL A 30 -3.61 -0.93 2.28
C VAL A 30 -2.76 -1.84 1.39
N ASP A 31 -2.85 -1.63 0.08
CA ASP A 31 -2.06 -2.34 -0.92
C ASP A 31 -1.66 -1.37 -2.05
N ASN A 32 -0.69 -1.77 -2.86
CA ASN A 32 -0.30 -1.01 -4.04
C ASN A 32 -1.47 -0.88 -5.02
N VAL A 33 -1.61 0.29 -5.64
CA VAL A 33 -2.77 0.59 -6.48
C VAL A 33 -2.88 -0.32 -7.69
N GLU A 34 -1.77 -0.70 -8.29
CA GLU A 34 -1.74 -1.61 -9.43
C GLU A 34 -2.21 -3.02 -9.07
N VAL A 35 -1.94 -3.47 -7.84
CA VAL A 35 -2.42 -4.77 -7.34
C VAL A 35 -3.91 -4.74 -7.08
N VAL A 36 -4.41 -3.65 -6.49
CA VAL A 36 -5.85 -3.44 -6.28
C VAL A 36 -6.58 -3.36 -7.61
N HIS A 37 -6.06 -2.54 -8.54
CA HIS A 37 -6.59 -2.38 -9.89
C HIS A 37 -6.72 -3.73 -10.61
N GLN A 38 -5.65 -4.54 -10.64
CA GLN A 38 -5.68 -5.86 -11.26
C GLN A 38 -6.73 -6.79 -10.64
N ARG A 39 -6.83 -6.82 -9.30
CA ARG A 39 -7.84 -7.65 -8.62
C ARG A 39 -9.26 -7.21 -8.94
N LEU A 40 -9.52 -5.92 -9.01
CA LEU A 40 -10.83 -5.38 -9.37
C LEU A 40 -11.24 -5.81 -10.78
N HIS A 41 -10.33 -5.71 -11.74
CA HIS A 41 -10.59 -6.13 -13.12
C HIS A 41 -10.75 -7.65 -13.26
N ARG A 42 -9.85 -8.43 -12.64
CA ARG A 42 -9.84 -9.89 -12.78
C ARG A 42 -10.96 -10.58 -12.01
N ASP A 43 -11.14 -10.21 -10.74
CA ASP A 43 -11.96 -10.97 -9.81
C ASP A 43 -13.37 -10.38 -9.66
N HIS A 44 -13.55 -9.11 -9.93
CA HIS A 44 -14.80 -8.39 -9.71
C HIS A 44 -15.40 -7.76 -10.96
N ILE A 45 -14.69 -7.78 -12.08
CA ILE A 45 -15.11 -7.17 -13.36
C ILE A 45 -15.53 -5.70 -13.16
N VAL A 46 -14.78 -4.98 -12.33
CA VAL A 46 -14.99 -3.55 -12.07
C VAL A 46 -14.02 -2.76 -12.94
N ASP A 47 -14.58 -1.89 -13.77
CA ASP A 47 -13.83 -0.97 -14.63
C ASP A 47 -13.43 0.27 -13.79
N ALA A 48 -12.38 0.12 -12.99
CA ALA A 48 -11.80 1.18 -12.19
C ALA A 48 -10.44 1.57 -12.77
N THR A 49 -10.13 2.87 -12.79
CA THR A 49 -8.81 3.36 -13.19
C THR A 49 -7.81 3.27 -12.02
N LEU A 50 -6.52 3.36 -12.32
CA LEU A 50 -5.48 3.49 -11.27
C LEU A 50 -5.76 4.69 -10.37
N LYS A 51 -6.19 5.82 -10.96
CA LYS A 51 -6.57 7.02 -10.20
C LYS A 51 -7.74 6.75 -9.23
N ASP A 52 -8.74 6.01 -9.66
CA ASP A 52 -9.83 5.60 -8.77
C ASP A 52 -9.30 4.78 -7.61
N CYS A 53 -8.39 3.84 -7.85
CA CYS A 53 -7.77 3.02 -6.80
C CYS A 53 -6.96 3.87 -5.81
N MET A 54 -6.20 4.88 -6.28
CA MET A 54 -5.49 5.82 -5.42
C MET A 54 -6.45 6.62 -4.55
N VAL A 55 -7.47 7.23 -5.14
CA VAL A 55 -8.48 8.01 -4.41
C VAL A 55 -9.18 7.13 -3.37
N TRP A 56 -9.55 5.91 -3.71
CA TRP A 56 -10.23 5.00 -2.78
C TRP A 56 -9.33 4.58 -1.61
N ARG A 57 -8.03 4.40 -1.85
CA ARG A 57 -7.05 4.14 -0.80
C ARG A 57 -6.99 5.30 0.19
N GLU A 58 -6.85 6.53 -0.30
CA GLU A 58 -6.78 7.72 0.54
C GLU A 58 -8.09 7.96 1.32
N GLU A 59 -9.24 7.74 0.69
CA GLU A 59 -10.55 7.82 1.36
C GLU A 59 -10.69 6.78 2.49
N GLU A 60 -10.21 5.55 2.26
CA GLU A 60 -10.24 4.49 3.28
C GLU A 60 -9.32 4.81 4.46
N ILE A 61 -8.11 5.32 4.19
CA ILE A 61 -7.17 5.77 5.21
C ILE A 61 -7.80 6.89 6.04
N LEU A 62 -8.28 7.94 5.38
CA LEU A 62 -8.88 9.09 6.05
C LEU A 62 -10.11 8.70 6.89
N ALA A 63 -11.00 7.87 6.34
CA ALA A 63 -12.18 7.43 7.06
C ALA A 63 -11.82 6.61 8.31
N THR A 64 -10.80 5.75 8.21
CA THR A 64 -10.34 4.94 9.34
C THR A 64 -9.64 5.81 10.39
N GLU A 65 -8.86 6.80 9.98
CA GLU A 65 -8.23 7.76 10.88
C GLU A 65 -9.26 8.59 11.65
N LEU A 66 -10.25 9.16 10.95
CA LEU A 66 -11.34 9.92 11.57
C LEU A 66 -12.14 9.07 12.57
N MET A 67 -12.35 7.80 12.24
CA MET A 67 -13.01 6.86 13.15
C MET A 67 -12.17 6.61 14.40
N ALA A 68 -10.86 6.38 14.25
CA ALA A 68 -9.94 6.22 15.37
C ALA A 68 -9.90 7.48 16.25
N GLU A 69 -9.88 8.67 15.64
CA GLU A 69 -9.92 9.94 16.37
C GLU A 69 -11.24 10.10 17.15
N ALA A 70 -12.38 9.81 16.52
CA ALA A 70 -13.69 9.87 17.16
C ALA A 70 -13.84 8.90 18.35
N MET A 71 -13.07 7.80 18.34
CA MET A 71 -13.02 6.83 19.45
C MET A 71 -11.92 7.15 20.49
N GLY A 72 -11.16 8.22 20.33
CA GLY A 72 -10.06 8.58 21.21
C GLY A 72 -8.79 7.73 21.00
N CYS A 73 -8.69 7.01 19.90
CA CYS A 73 -7.59 6.08 19.58
C CYS A 73 -6.59 6.63 18.55
N ARG A 74 -6.51 7.95 18.36
CA ARG A 74 -5.65 8.57 17.36
C ARG A 74 -4.18 8.11 17.44
N ASN A 75 -3.66 7.92 18.65
CA ASN A 75 -2.28 7.46 18.87
C ASN A 75 -2.08 5.96 18.64
N ASN A 76 -3.16 5.21 18.40
CA ASN A 76 -3.18 3.79 18.12
C ASN A 76 -3.83 3.49 16.76
N PHE A 77 -3.71 4.42 15.83
CA PHE A 77 -4.06 4.22 14.42
C PHE A 77 -2.79 3.92 13.62
N TYR A 78 -2.83 2.85 12.83
CA TYR A 78 -1.71 2.41 12.00
C TYR A 78 -2.18 2.07 10.60
N ILE A 79 -1.42 2.54 9.60
CA ILE A 79 -1.55 2.11 8.21
C ILE A 79 -0.59 0.93 8.02
N LEU A 80 -1.13 -0.21 7.63
CA LEU A 80 -0.37 -1.43 7.41
C LEU A 80 -0.47 -1.81 5.93
N SER A 81 0.66 -1.77 5.23
CA SER A 81 0.69 -2.14 3.82
C SER A 81 0.90 -3.65 3.64
N ARG A 82 0.34 -4.18 2.57
CA ARG A 82 0.76 -5.49 2.04
C ARG A 82 2.06 -5.31 1.27
N GLY A 83 3.12 -5.11 2.05
CA GLY A 83 4.39 -4.66 1.53
C GLY A 83 5.24 -5.75 0.87
N ARG A 84 6.23 -5.27 0.14
CA ARG A 84 7.24 -6.09 -0.54
C ARG A 84 8.36 -6.51 0.41
N HIS A 85 8.66 -5.67 1.40
CA HIS A 85 9.84 -5.78 2.24
C HIS A 85 9.58 -6.38 3.62
N GLN A 86 8.31 -6.39 4.05
CA GLN A 86 7.97 -6.90 5.38
C GLN A 86 6.80 -7.89 5.35
N PRO A 87 6.83 -8.91 6.20
CA PRO A 87 5.70 -9.81 6.35
C PRO A 87 4.54 -9.07 7.06
N THR A 88 3.62 -8.53 6.28
CA THR A 88 2.43 -7.80 6.76
C THR A 88 1.71 -8.52 7.90
N LEU A 89 1.55 -9.84 7.75
CA LEU A 89 0.88 -10.65 8.76
C LEU A 89 1.64 -10.63 10.09
N GLU A 90 2.95 -10.77 10.06
CA GLU A 90 3.78 -10.74 11.27
C GLU A 90 3.74 -9.38 11.94
N THR A 91 3.83 -8.30 11.17
CA THR A 91 3.70 -6.92 11.67
C THR A 91 2.33 -6.72 12.33
N CYS A 92 1.24 -7.18 11.70
CA CYS A 92 -0.11 -7.13 12.25
C CYS A 92 -0.21 -7.92 13.58
N VAL A 93 0.31 -9.14 13.61
CA VAL A 93 0.32 -9.98 14.81
C VAL A 93 1.10 -9.30 15.94
N ARG A 94 2.28 -8.74 15.64
CA ARG A 94 3.09 -8.03 16.62
C ARG A 94 2.39 -6.78 17.17
N LEU A 95 1.72 -6.01 16.31
CA LEU A 95 0.91 -4.83 16.72
C LEU A 95 -0.14 -5.21 17.77
N VAL A 96 -0.82 -6.34 17.56
CA VAL A 96 -1.91 -6.80 18.44
C VAL A 96 -1.37 -7.47 19.70
N THR A 97 -0.30 -8.28 19.60
CA THR A 97 0.15 -9.16 20.68
C THR A 97 1.32 -8.63 21.48
N ARG A 98 2.01 -7.62 20.97
CA ARG A 98 3.23 -7.05 21.58
C ARG A 98 3.12 -5.53 21.75
N PRO A 99 2.19 -5.05 22.60
CA PRO A 99 1.97 -3.60 22.82
C PRO A 99 3.21 -2.89 23.39
N ASP A 100 4.10 -3.62 24.05
CA ASP A 100 5.38 -3.18 24.63
C ASP A 100 6.47 -2.97 23.57
N MET A 101 6.33 -3.58 22.38
CA MET A 101 7.34 -3.49 21.34
C MET A 101 7.34 -2.09 20.69
N ARG A 102 8.53 -1.52 20.55
CA ARG A 102 8.69 -0.18 19.96
C ARG A 102 8.32 -0.19 18.49
N ARG A 103 7.65 0.88 18.03
CA ARG A 103 7.27 1.13 16.65
C ARG A 103 8.28 2.08 16.07
N VAL A 104 8.71 1.81 14.82
CA VAL A 104 9.68 2.61 14.11
C VAL A 104 9.22 2.85 12.67
N TYR A 105 9.56 4.00 12.14
CA TYR A 105 9.38 4.35 10.74
C TYR A 105 10.77 4.57 10.15
N PRO A 106 11.37 3.57 9.50
CA PRO A 106 12.67 3.71 8.88
C PRO A 106 12.56 4.63 7.67
N SER A 107 13.49 5.58 7.56
CA SER A 107 13.56 6.48 6.41
C SER A 107 14.85 6.23 5.65
N PHE A 108 14.75 5.97 4.35
CA PHE A 108 15.87 5.71 3.46
C PHE A 108 15.88 6.68 2.27
N PRO A 109 17.04 7.03 1.72
CA PRO A 109 17.13 7.91 0.55
C PRO A 109 16.87 7.12 -0.75
N MET A 110 15.74 6.40 -0.84
CA MET A 110 15.44 5.45 -1.92
C MET A 110 15.56 6.08 -3.31
N SER A 111 15.10 7.31 -3.51
CA SER A 111 15.16 8.00 -4.79
C SER A 111 16.60 8.33 -5.26
N HIS A 112 17.58 8.27 -4.37
CA HIS A 112 18.98 8.55 -4.70
C HIS A 112 19.84 7.30 -4.92
N VAL A 113 19.33 6.12 -4.58
CA VAL A 113 20.10 4.85 -4.57
C VAL A 113 19.54 3.79 -5.51
N VAL A 114 18.56 4.13 -6.34
CA VAL A 114 17.89 3.19 -7.26
C VAL A 114 18.89 2.42 -8.13
N ASP A 115 19.95 3.10 -8.61
CA ASP A 115 20.97 2.52 -9.47
C ASP A 115 22.20 1.98 -8.70
N MET A 116 22.09 1.82 -7.37
CA MET A 116 23.18 1.41 -6.48
C MET A 116 22.85 0.08 -5.79
N PRO A 117 23.03 -1.07 -6.47
CA PRO A 117 22.60 -2.37 -5.94
C PRO A 117 23.28 -2.74 -4.61
N ASP A 118 24.53 -2.33 -4.40
CA ASP A 118 25.25 -2.59 -3.15
C ASP A 118 24.60 -1.83 -1.97
N ILE A 119 24.20 -0.59 -2.20
CA ILE A 119 23.52 0.24 -1.17
C ILE A 119 22.11 -0.29 -0.90
N LEU A 120 21.41 -0.74 -1.95
CA LEU A 120 20.08 -1.37 -1.76
C LEU A 120 20.20 -2.65 -0.92
N ALA A 121 21.24 -3.46 -1.14
CA ALA A 121 21.48 -4.65 -0.32
C ALA A 121 21.76 -4.29 1.16
N GLU A 122 22.54 -3.23 1.43
CA GLU A 122 22.77 -2.75 2.80
C GLU A 122 21.47 -2.25 3.45
N ILE A 123 20.59 -1.58 2.70
CA ILE A 123 19.28 -1.13 3.19
C ILE A 123 18.41 -2.34 3.53
N ASP A 124 18.40 -3.38 2.69
CA ASP A 124 17.60 -4.58 2.95
C ASP A 124 18.11 -5.37 4.15
N ASP A 125 19.43 -5.48 4.33
CA ASP A 125 20.01 -6.05 5.54
C ASP A 125 19.64 -5.27 6.80
N PHE A 126 19.65 -3.94 6.73
CA PHE A 126 19.24 -3.08 7.82
C PHE A 126 17.74 -3.19 8.14
N ARG A 127 16.88 -3.29 7.11
CA ARG A 127 15.44 -3.58 7.26
C ARG A 127 15.20 -4.88 8.02
N ALA A 128 15.93 -5.94 7.64
CA ALA A 128 15.83 -7.23 8.30
C ALA A 128 16.20 -7.14 9.79
N GLN A 129 17.29 -6.43 10.13
CA GLN A 129 17.71 -6.22 11.52
C GLN A 129 16.70 -5.40 12.32
N ILE A 130 16.12 -4.35 11.74
CA ILE A 130 15.06 -3.57 12.40
C ILE A 130 13.86 -4.45 12.67
N ALA A 131 13.43 -5.25 11.69
CA ALA A 131 12.27 -6.11 11.81
C ALA A 131 12.39 -7.17 12.92
N GLU A 132 13.61 -7.57 13.31
CA GLU A 132 13.81 -8.50 14.45
C GLU A 132 13.44 -7.87 15.80
N HIS A 133 13.68 -6.57 15.96
CA HIS A 133 13.62 -5.89 17.26
C HIS A 133 12.47 -4.90 17.41
N PHE A 134 11.89 -4.46 16.30
CA PHE A 134 10.88 -3.41 16.26
C PHE A 134 9.68 -3.82 15.42
N ILE A 135 8.56 -3.13 15.63
CA ILE A 135 7.47 -3.11 14.66
C ILE A 135 7.79 -1.97 13.69
N ALA A 136 8.22 -2.33 12.47
CA ALA A 136 8.62 -1.35 11.48
C ALA A 136 7.47 -1.07 10.49
N PHE A 137 7.37 0.19 10.07
CA PHE A 137 6.48 0.65 9.00
C PHE A 137 7.36 1.24 7.92
N ASP A 138 7.63 0.47 6.87
CA ASP A 138 8.51 0.90 5.78
C ASP A 138 7.69 1.69 4.73
N PRO A 139 8.05 2.95 4.44
CA PRO A 139 7.36 3.74 3.42
C PRO A 139 7.50 3.15 2.01
N GLY A 140 8.56 2.39 1.75
CA GLY A 140 8.76 1.71 0.47
C GLY A 140 7.80 0.55 0.22
N ASP A 141 7.00 0.16 1.20
CA ASP A 141 5.98 -0.88 1.04
C ASP A 141 4.76 -0.40 0.23
N VAL A 142 4.51 0.91 0.19
CA VAL A 142 3.48 1.55 -0.64
C VAL A 142 4.16 2.63 -1.47
N ASP A 143 4.84 2.23 -2.53
CA ASP A 143 5.57 3.13 -3.41
C ASP A 143 5.29 2.77 -4.88
N GLU A 144 4.57 3.62 -5.57
CA GLU A 144 4.25 3.49 -6.98
C GLU A 144 5.35 4.03 -7.91
N LYS A 145 6.50 4.50 -7.40
CA LYS A 145 7.60 5.04 -8.23
C LYS A 145 8.14 4.03 -9.21
N ILE A 146 8.27 2.76 -8.80
CA ILE A 146 8.71 1.69 -9.71
C ILE A 146 7.72 1.53 -10.89
N LEU A 147 6.42 1.63 -10.62
CA LEU A 147 5.39 1.59 -11.64
C LEU A 147 5.56 2.77 -12.62
N LEU A 148 5.77 3.98 -12.09
CA LEU A 148 5.97 5.19 -12.89
C LEU A 148 7.25 5.11 -13.74
N GLU A 149 8.38 4.70 -13.16
CA GLU A 149 9.65 4.53 -13.88
C GLU A 149 9.52 3.50 -15.01
N THR A 150 8.84 2.39 -14.73
CA THR A 150 8.56 1.36 -15.75
C THR A 150 7.67 1.91 -16.88
N ALA A 151 6.70 2.78 -16.56
CA ALA A 151 5.84 3.42 -17.55
C ALA A 151 6.60 4.45 -18.41
N ILE A 152 7.49 5.24 -17.80
CA ILE A 152 8.35 6.18 -18.52
C ILE A 152 9.27 5.42 -19.51
N ALA A 153 9.87 4.31 -19.07
CA ALA A 153 10.68 3.47 -19.92
C ALA A 153 9.84 2.85 -21.05
N ALA A 154 8.65 2.33 -20.74
CA ALA A 154 7.73 1.79 -21.75
C ALA A 154 7.33 2.83 -22.80
N ALA A 155 7.04 4.06 -22.39
CA ALA A 155 6.69 5.15 -23.30
C ALA A 155 7.87 5.52 -24.22
N ARG A 156 9.09 5.57 -23.70
CA ARG A 156 10.32 5.80 -24.50
C ARG A 156 10.53 4.74 -25.56
N ASP A 157 10.20 3.49 -25.21
CA ASP A 157 10.30 2.33 -26.13
C ASP A 157 9.09 2.20 -27.06
N GLY A 158 8.09 3.08 -26.97
CA GLY A 158 6.86 3.02 -27.76
C GLY A 158 5.94 1.86 -27.39
N ARG A 159 6.02 1.36 -26.16
CA ARG A 159 5.17 0.26 -25.68
C ARG A 159 3.87 0.82 -25.10
N ASP A 160 2.74 0.25 -25.53
CA ASP A 160 1.40 0.65 -25.09
C ASP A 160 1.06 0.21 -23.67
N PHE A 161 1.79 -0.80 -23.15
CA PHE A 161 1.54 -1.39 -21.84
C PHE A 161 2.82 -1.49 -21.00
N VAL A 162 2.65 -1.26 -19.71
CA VAL A 162 3.60 -1.65 -18.68
C VAL A 162 3.30 -3.08 -18.29
N GLU A 163 4.33 -3.91 -18.24
CA GLU A 163 4.23 -5.30 -17.78
C GLU A 163 5.02 -5.45 -16.48
N ILE A 164 4.31 -5.82 -15.41
CA ILE A 164 4.91 -5.96 -14.10
C ILE A 164 4.80 -7.43 -13.66
N PRO A 165 5.93 -8.10 -13.40
CA PRO A 165 5.92 -9.49 -12.95
C PRO A 165 5.12 -9.64 -11.66
N GLN A 166 4.22 -10.63 -11.60
CA GLN A 166 3.35 -10.83 -10.43
C GLN A 166 4.13 -11.09 -9.13
N HIS A 167 5.29 -11.75 -9.21
CA HIS A 167 6.12 -12.02 -8.04
C HIS A 167 6.66 -10.74 -7.36
N MET A 168 6.63 -9.60 -8.04
CA MET A 168 6.98 -8.30 -7.44
C MET A 168 5.89 -7.77 -6.52
N PHE A 169 4.66 -8.29 -6.59
CA PHE A 169 3.51 -7.80 -5.83
C PHE A 169 3.06 -8.71 -4.71
N ASP A 170 3.25 -10.02 -4.88
CA ASP A 170 2.82 -11.00 -3.88
C ASP A 170 3.59 -12.30 -4.09
N SER A 171 4.49 -12.62 -3.16
CA SER A 171 5.25 -13.87 -3.16
C SER A 171 4.35 -15.11 -3.04
N THR A 172 3.08 -14.94 -2.68
CA THR A 172 2.10 -16.02 -2.55
C THR A 172 1.27 -16.24 -3.81
N GLN A 173 1.24 -15.28 -4.75
CA GLN A 173 0.54 -15.44 -6.03
C GLN A 173 1.44 -16.12 -7.06
N LYS A 174 1.23 -17.40 -7.26
CA LYS A 174 1.87 -18.20 -8.32
C LYS A 174 1.10 -18.04 -9.64
N GLY A 175 1.11 -16.85 -10.20
CA GLY A 175 0.62 -16.62 -11.56
C GLY A 175 1.81 -16.32 -12.47
N ASP A 176 1.87 -16.95 -13.65
CA ASP A 176 2.96 -16.74 -14.61
C ASP A 176 2.74 -15.51 -15.50
N GLU A 177 1.53 -14.96 -15.52
CA GLU A 177 1.21 -13.82 -16.39
C GLU A 177 1.51 -12.49 -15.70
N PRO A 178 2.26 -11.58 -16.35
CA PRO A 178 2.52 -10.26 -15.81
C PRO A 178 1.24 -9.42 -15.73
N VAL A 179 1.19 -8.53 -14.77
CA VAL A 179 0.16 -7.48 -14.73
C VAL A 179 0.40 -6.54 -15.89
N ARG A 180 -0.62 -6.31 -16.72
CA ARG A 180 -0.56 -5.39 -17.85
C ARG A 180 -1.45 -4.19 -17.59
N ILE A 181 -0.82 -3.01 -17.59
CA ILE A 181 -1.51 -1.74 -17.36
C ILE A 181 -1.19 -0.83 -18.57
N PRO A 182 -2.18 -0.12 -19.14
CA PRO A 182 -1.90 0.83 -20.20
C PRO A 182 -0.87 1.88 -19.77
N THR A 183 0.21 2.04 -20.53
CA THR A 183 1.29 2.99 -20.23
C THR A 183 0.73 4.40 -20.02
N ARG A 184 -0.23 4.81 -20.83
CA ARG A 184 -0.87 6.13 -20.72
C ARG A 184 -1.58 6.31 -19.38
N GLU A 185 -2.27 5.29 -18.90
CA GLU A 185 -2.99 5.35 -17.63
C GLU A 185 -2.05 5.59 -16.42
N VAL A 186 -0.86 4.95 -16.45
CA VAL A 186 0.16 5.19 -15.42
C VAL A 186 0.71 6.62 -15.52
N LEU A 187 0.97 7.11 -16.73
CA LEU A 187 1.48 8.46 -16.95
C LEU A 187 0.45 9.54 -16.55
N ASP A 188 -0.83 9.26 -16.70
CA ASP A 188 -1.91 10.18 -16.30
C ASP A 188 -1.96 10.41 -14.79
N ILE A 189 -1.42 9.48 -13.98
CA ILE A 189 -1.33 9.63 -12.52
C ILE A 189 0.08 10.02 -12.03
N ALA A 190 1.00 10.32 -12.94
CA ALA A 190 2.41 10.61 -12.58
C ALA A 190 2.52 11.76 -11.57
N GLY A 191 1.73 12.83 -11.74
CA GLY A 191 1.72 13.97 -10.82
C GLY A 191 1.18 13.64 -9.42
N ASP A 192 0.31 12.63 -9.33
CA ASP A 192 -0.23 12.16 -8.06
C ASP A 192 0.78 11.26 -7.33
N ILE A 193 1.61 10.50 -8.08
CA ILE A 193 2.70 9.67 -7.53
C ILE A 193 3.85 10.53 -7.01
N ASP A 194 4.28 11.53 -7.76
CA ASP A 194 5.39 12.41 -7.38
C ASP A 194 5.08 13.30 -6.18
N GLY A 195 3.80 13.47 -5.84
CA GLY A 195 3.32 14.25 -4.71
C GLY A 195 3.23 13.47 -3.39
N GLN A 196 3.44 12.16 -3.41
CA GLN A 196 3.43 11.30 -2.22
C GLN A 196 4.80 11.23 -1.56
#